data_248feb36bf6524f2904280fbcf2cc047
#
_entry.id   248feb36bf6524f2904280fbcf2cc047
#
_cell.length_a   1.000
_cell.length_b   1.000
_cell.length_c   1.000
_cell.angle_alpha   90.00
_cell.angle_beta   90.00
_cell.angle_gamma   90.00
#
_symmetry.space_group_name_H-M   'P 1'
#
loop_
_entity.id
_entity.type
_entity.pdbx_description
1 polymer ?
#
loop_
_entity_poly.entity_id
_entity_poly.type
_entity_poly.pdbx_seq_one_letter_code
_entity_poly.pdbx_strand_id
1 'polypeptide(L)'
;MVKAAPARTVRWGIAGFGWVARDYVAPALAAVEGARLVAVCDPTADARARARAQGLAETSSLDELLAAHELDALYVCAPNHLHRTLVERAARAGLHVLCEKPTATTLADAQAMFAACERAGVALATAYDQRYHPAHRHVRDMVAAGELGTVTAVRSVYACWVDANWAADNWRIDRQRSGGGALIDLAPHGFDLIAALLGEEIAEVAAFEQRRVHGYGVDDGAMIVGRTASGVLINMHVAYNCPETLPRRRLEVQGTRGLAIATNTLGQQRGGELEFIGANDGVRIPVAYADRECSPFEALVEAFTHRVLASPSRDAESTAHDLHVMRLLESLVCR
;
A
#
# COMPACT_ATOMS: atom_id res chain seq x y z
N MET A 1 -17.42 38.59 -15.17
CA MET A 1 -16.89 37.51 -14.32
C MET A 1 -17.22 36.18 -15.00
N VAL A 2 -16.21 35.53 -15.59
CA VAL A 2 -16.37 34.22 -16.18
C VAL A 2 -16.49 33.24 -14.99
N LYS A 3 -17.64 32.57 -14.82
CA LYS A 3 -17.76 31.46 -13.86
C LYS A 3 -16.72 30.41 -14.26
N ALA A 4 -15.76 30.14 -13.39
CA ALA A 4 -14.87 28.99 -13.56
C ALA A 4 -15.74 27.75 -13.76
N ALA A 5 -15.43 26.95 -14.79
CA ALA A 5 -16.11 25.68 -14.97
C ALA A 5 -15.95 24.86 -13.68
N PRO A 6 -17.00 24.12 -13.24
CA PRO A 6 -16.89 23.30 -12.06
C PRO A 6 -15.68 22.37 -12.23
N ALA A 7 -14.81 22.32 -11.22
CA ALA A 7 -13.65 21.44 -11.25
C ALA A 7 -14.13 19.99 -11.49
N ARG A 8 -13.53 19.31 -12.49
CA ARG A 8 -13.87 17.92 -12.82
C ARG A 8 -13.64 17.04 -11.59
N THR A 9 -14.63 16.24 -11.23
CA THR A 9 -14.58 15.32 -10.10
C THR A 9 -14.47 13.90 -10.62
N VAL A 10 -13.54 13.12 -10.09
CA VAL A 10 -13.39 11.68 -10.39
C VAL A 10 -14.44 10.90 -9.60
N ARG A 11 -15.27 10.13 -10.31
CA ARG A 11 -16.32 9.28 -9.76
C ARG A 11 -15.71 7.90 -9.46
N TRP A 12 -15.62 7.56 -8.18
CA TRP A 12 -14.99 6.34 -7.71
C TRP A 12 -16.01 5.25 -7.39
N GLY A 13 -15.70 4.01 -7.79
CA GLY A 13 -16.28 2.81 -7.21
C GLY A 13 -15.28 2.08 -6.32
N ILE A 14 -15.76 1.24 -5.40
CA ILE A 14 -14.92 0.31 -4.63
C ILE A 14 -15.38 -1.11 -4.91
N ALA A 15 -14.45 -2.01 -5.25
CA ALA A 15 -14.70 -3.45 -5.36
C ALA A 15 -14.06 -4.18 -4.17
N GLY A 16 -14.91 -4.76 -3.29
CA GLY A 16 -14.57 -5.30 -1.99
C GLY A 16 -14.71 -4.26 -0.87
N PHE A 17 -15.66 -4.47 0.02
CA PHE A 17 -15.95 -3.54 1.14
C PHE A 17 -15.62 -4.17 2.49
N GLY A 18 -14.38 -4.72 2.58
CA GLY A 18 -13.76 -5.19 3.81
C GLY A 18 -13.36 -4.04 4.75
N TRP A 19 -12.63 -4.37 5.83
CA TRP A 19 -12.25 -3.38 6.84
C TRP A 19 -11.35 -2.26 6.31
N VAL A 20 -10.40 -2.54 5.40
CA VAL A 20 -9.55 -1.50 4.78
C VAL A 20 -10.40 -0.53 3.97
N ALA A 21 -11.27 -1.04 3.12
CA ALA A 21 -12.16 -0.22 2.30
C ALA A 21 -13.08 0.65 3.16
N ARG A 22 -13.68 0.04 4.20
CA ARG A 22 -14.64 0.70 5.09
C ARG A 22 -13.99 1.76 5.98
N ASP A 23 -12.86 1.43 6.61
CA ASP A 23 -12.28 2.22 7.70
C ASP A 23 -11.24 3.24 7.23
N TYR A 24 -10.67 3.06 6.02
CA TYR A 24 -9.61 3.92 5.49
C TYR A 24 -9.90 4.47 4.09
N VAL A 25 -10.26 3.61 3.13
CA VAL A 25 -10.41 4.05 1.73
C VAL A 25 -11.67 4.90 1.52
N ALA A 26 -12.83 4.46 2.01
CA ALA A 26 -14.06 5.23 1.84
C ALA A 26 -14.00 6.59 2.57
N PRO A 27 -13.47 6.71 3.81
CA PRO A 27 -13.22 8.01 4.43
C PRO A 27 -12.23 8.88 3.64
N ALA A 28 -11.15 8.31 3.09
CA ALA A 28 -10.19 9.05 2.27
C ALA A 28 -10.85 9.62 1.00
N LEU A 29 -11.63 8.81 0.28
CA LEU A 29 -12.38 9.25 -0.89
C LEU A 29 -13.42 10.35 -0.56
N ALA A 30 -13.96 10.36 0.65
CA ALA A 30 -14.88 11.41 1.10
C ALA A 30 -14.16 12.71 1.49
N ALA A 31 -12.89 12.65 1.90
CA ALA A 31 -12.10 13.80 2.36
C ALA A 31 -11.34 14.49 1.22
N VAL A 32 -10.98 13.77 0.15
CA VAL A 32 -10.13 14.30 -0.94
C VAL A 32 -10.93 15.14 -1.91
N GLU A 33 -10.48 16.39 -2.13
CA GLU A 33 -11.06 17.27 -3.15
C GLU A 33 -10.89 16.67 -4.56
N GLY A 34 -11.92 16.76 -5.37
CA GLY A 34 -11.91 16.18 -6.72
C GLY A 34 -12.16 14.67 -6.76
N ALA A 35 -12.39 13.99 -5.62
CA ALA A 35 -12.83 12.61 -5.53
C ALA A 35 -14.28 12.52 -5.05
N ARG A 36 -15.05 11.56 -5.56
CA ARG A 36 -16.40 11.26 -5.09
C ARG A 36 -16.66 9.78 -5.12
N LEU A 37 -16.82 9.17 -3.95
CA LEU A 37 -17.29 7.78 -3.86
C LEU A 37 -18.77 7.71 -4.29
N VAL A 38 -19.05 6.92 -5.33
CA VAL A 38 -20.39 6.77 -5.91
C VAL A 38 -21.07 5.53 -5.35
N ALA A 39 -20.40 4.38 -5.41
CA ALA A 39 -20.96 3.12 -4.96
C ALA A 39 -19.88 2.10 -4.64
N VAL A 40 -20.26 1.02 -3.97
CA VAL A 40 -19.38 -0.11 -3.65
C VAL A 40 -19.99 -1.41 -4.13
N CYS A 41 -19.17 -2.41 -4.44
CA CYS A 41 -19.65 -3.77 -4.63
C CYS A 41 -18.94 -4.76 -3.71
N ASP A 42 -19.70 -5.68 -3.14
CA ASP A 42 -19.20 -6.78 -2.32
C ASP A 42 -20.16 -7.98 -2.38
N PRO A 43 -19.67 -9.22 -2.57
CA PRO A 43 -20.54 -10.40 -2.66
C PRO A 43 -21.26 -10.70 -1.32
N THR A 44 -20.69 -10.27 -0.19
CA THR A 44 -21.26 -10.58 1.13
C THR A 44 -22.35 -9.59 1.54
N ALA A 45 -23.47 -10.12 2.02
CA ALA A 45 -24.61 -9.30 2.47
C ALA A 45 -24.23 -8.36 3.64
N ASP A 46 -23.36 -8.84 4.54
CA ASP A 46 -22.89 -8.08 5.70
C ASP A 46 -22.05 -6.85 5.29
N ALA A 47 -21.14 -6.98 4.33
CA ALA A 47 -20.38 -5.84 3.83
C ALA A 47 -21.29 -4.81 3.16
N ARG A 48 -22.26 -5.26 2.35
CA ARG A 48 -23.25 -4.38 1.74
C ARG A 48 -24.15 -3.69 2.77
N ALA A 49 -24.55 -4.41 3.83
CA ALA A 49 -25.33 -3.80 4.93
C ALA A 49 -24.54 -2.68 5.64
N ARG A 50 -23.23 -2.87 5.83
CA ARG A 50 -22.35 -1.83 6.39
C ARG A 50 -22.20 -0.63 5.45
N ALA A 51 -22.11 -0.86 4.13
CA ALA A 51 -22.08 0.21 3.15
C ALA A 51 -23.37 1.05 3.19
N ARG A 52 -24.54 0.39 3.20
CA ARG A 52 -25.84 1.06 3.36
C ARG A 52 -25.93 1.89 4.64
N ALA A 53 -25.41 1.36 5.74
CA ALA A 53 -25.38 2.08 7.02
C ALA A 53 -24.53 3.37 6.96
N GLN A 54 -23.57 3.45 6.04
CA GLN A 54 -22.79 4.65 5.76
C GLN A 54 -23.42 5.54 4.66
N GLY A 55 -24.62 5.22 4.20
CA GLY A 55 -25.31 5.97 3.13
C GLY A 55 -24.76 5.73 1.73
N LEU A 56 -23.96 4.69 1.52
CA LEU A 56 -23.38 4.36 0.21
C LEU A 56 -24.33 3.48 -0.61
N ALA A 57 -24.41 3.73 -1.91
CA ALA A 57 -25.01 2.80 -2.85
C ALA A 57 -24.16 1.53 -2.92
N GLU A 58 -24.83 0.37 -3.03
CA GLU A 58 -24.15 -0.92 -3.00
C GLU A 58 -24.72 -1.90 -4.02
N THR A 59 -23.87 -2.81 -4.49
CA THR A 59 -24.24 -3.89 -5.40
C THR A 59 -23.56 -5.19 -4.97
N SER A 60 -24.04 -6.33 -5.49
CA SER A 60 -23.48 -7.64 -5.13
C SER A 60 -22.27 -8.03 -6.00
N SER A 61 -22.07 -7.37 -7.13
CA SER A 61 -21.03 -7.68 -8.10
C SER A 61 -20.51 -6.44 -8.82
N LEU A 62 -19.31 -6.57 -9.41
CA LEU A 62 -18.75 -5.51 -10.25
C LEU A 62 -19.60 -5.25 -11.50
N ASP A 63 -20.25 -6.27 -12.08
CA ASP A 63 -21.13 -6.09 -13.24
C ASP A 63 -22.33 -5.23 -12.92
N GLU A 64 -22.98 -5.48 -11.79
CA GLU A 64 -24.08 -4.65 -11.33
C GLU A 64 -23.61 -3.22 -11.04
N LEU A 65 -22.43 -3.05 -10.43
CA LEU A 65 -21.84 -1.74 -10.17
C LEU A 65 -21.65 -0.95 -11.47
N LEU A 66 -21.03 -1.58 -12.47
CA LEU A 66 -20.76 -0.96 -13.77
C LEU A 66 -22.04 -0.68 -14.59
N ALA A 67 -23.06 -1.52 -14.43
CA ALA A 67 -24.34 -1.32 -15.10
C ALA A 67 -25.19 -0.20 -14.46
N ALA A 68 -25.09 -0.03 -13.14
CA ALA A 68 -25.92 0.90 -12.39
C ALA A 68 -25.32 2.31 -12.24
N HIS A 69 -23.99 2.47 -12.37
CA HIS A 69 -23.29 3.70 -12.07
C HIS A 69 -22.26 4.08 -13.13
N GLU A 70 -22.20 5.37 -13.44
CA GLU A 70 -21.10 5.94 -14.23
C GLU A 70 -19.91 6.21 -13.31
N LEU A 71 -18.78 5.59 -13.61
CA LEU A 71 -17.53 5.68 -12.85
C LEU A 71 -16.40 6.15 -13.76
N ASP A 72 -15.39 6.79 -13.18
CA ASP A 72 -14.14 7.17 -13.83
C ASP A 72 -12.97 6.29 -13.29
N ALA A 73 -13.07 5.85 -12.05
CA ALA A 73 -12.05 5.03 -11.40
C ALA A 73 -12.63 3.96 -10.46
N LEU A 74 -11.90 2.88 -10.30
CA LEU A 74 -12.21 1.79 -9.37
C LEU A 74 -11.07 1.59 -8.38
N TYR A 75 -11.39 1.54 -7.08
CA TYR A 75 -10.47 1.04 -6.05
C TYR A 75 -10.75 -0.46 -5.83
N VAL A 76 -9.76 -1.31 -6.12
CA VAL A 76 -9.87 -2.76 -5.91
C VAL A 76 -9.33 -3.10 -4.53
N CYS A 77 -10.21 -3.50 -3.61
CA CYS A 77 -9.95 -3.79 -2.20
C CYS A 77 -10.43 -5.21 -1.81
N ALA A 78 -10.32 -6.13 -2.74
CA ALA A 78 -10.74 -7.53 -2.64
C ALA A 78 -9.58 -8.44 -2.17
N PRO A 79 -9.80 -9.73 -1.87
CA PRO A 79 -8.72 -10.69 -1.68
C PRO A 79 -7.78 -10.79 -2.89
N ASN A 80 -6.47 -10.99 -2.63
CA ASN A 80 -5.40 -10.87 -3.64
C ASN A 80 -5.64 -11.67 -4.93
N HIS A 81 -6.17 -12.90 -4.83
CA HIS A 81 -6.44 -13.75 -6.00
C HIS A 81 -7.52 -13.20 -6.94
N LEU A 82 -8.31 -12.23 -6.51
CA LEU A 82 -9.35 -11.58 -7.30
C LEU A 82 -8.87 -10.31 -8.01
N HIS A 83 -7.71 -9.78 -7.63
CA HIS A 83 -7.21 -8.51 -8.16
C HIS A 83 -7.15 -8.51 -9.68
N ARG A 84 -6.51 -9.53 -10.29
CA ARG A 84 -6.39 -9.63 -11.74
C ARG A 84 -7.75 -9.57 -12.45
N THR A 85 -8.69 -10.41 -12.02
CA THR A 85 -10.02 -10.47 -12.66
C THR A 85 -10.76 -9.14 -12.57
N LEU A 86 -10.72 -8.49 -11.40
CA LEU A 86 -11.40 -7.22 -11.17
C LEU A 86 -10.74 -6.08 -11.96
N VAL A 87 -9.40 -6.01 -11.96
CA VAL A 87 -8.64 -5.01 -12.71
C VAL A 87 -8.85 -5.14 -14.22
N GLU A 88 -8.74 -6.35 -14.78
CA GLU A 88 -8.98 -6.59 -16.21
C GLU A 88 -10.41 -6.23 -16.63
N ARG A 89 -11.41 -6.44 -15.75
CA ARG A 89 -12.81 -6.06 -16.01
C ARG A 89 -13.00 -4.54 -15.96
N ALA A 90 -12.43 -3.88 -14.95
CA ALA A 90 -12.44 -2.43 -14.83
C ALA A 90 -11.77 -1.76 -16.04
N ALA A 91 -10.61 -2.28 -16.47
CA ALA A 91 -9.90 -1.79 -17.65
C ALA A 91 -10.74 -1.92 -18.92
N ARG A 92 -11.42 -3.07 -19.14
CA ARG A 92 -12.35 -3.24 -20.28
C ARG A 92 -13.53 -2.27 -20.25
N ALA A 93 -13.94 -1.82 -19.07
CA ALA A 93 -14.97 -0.80 -18.90
C ALA A 93 -14.44 0.65 -19.02
N GLY A 94 -13.13 0.83 -19.30
CA GLY A 94 -12.51 2.14 -19.43
C GLY A 94 -12.21 2.85 -18.11
N LEU A 95 -12.19 2.14 -16.98
CA LEU A 95 -11.93 2.73 -15.67
C LEU A 95 -10.44 2.75 -15.35
N HIS A 96 -9.95 3.85 -14.76
CA HIS A 96 -8.67 3.90 -14.08
C HIS A 96 -8.73 3.05 -12.81
N VAL A 97 -7.64 2.39 -12.43
CA VAL A 97 -7.65 1.45 -11.30
C VAL A 97 -6.56 1.75 -10.28
N LEU A 98 -6.95 1.86 -9.01
CA LEU A 98 -6.07 1.79 -7.86
C LEU A 98 -6.31 0.45 -7.17
N CYS A 99 -5.29 -0.41 -7.13
CA CYS A 99 -5.41 -1.78 -6.65
C CYS A 99 -4.64 -1.97 -5.34
N GLU A 100 -5.26 -2.61 -4.34
CA GLU A 100 -4.57 -2.99 -3.11
C GLU A 100 -3.32 -3.84 -3.37
N LYS A 101 -2.38 -3.70 -2.45
CA LYS A 101 -1.16 -4.50 -2.43
C LYS A 101 -1.41 -5.92 -1.82
N PRO A 102 -0.60 -6.92 -2.18
CA PRO A 102 0.28 -6.93 -3.34
C PRO A 102 -0.51 -6.78 -4.62
N THR A 103 0.10 -6.25 -5.67
CA THR A 103 -0.59 -6.02 -6.96
C THR A 103 -1.36 -7.26 -7.41
N ALA A 104 -0.74 -8.43 -7.29
CA ALA A 104 -1.33 -9.73 -7.60
C ALA A 104 -0.68 -10.84 -6.74
N THR A 105 -1.15 -12.09 -6.88
CA THR A 105 -0.53 -13.25 -6.23
C THR A 105 0.72 -13.77 -6.95
N THR A 106 0.91 -13.40 -8.24
CA THR A 106 2.08 -13.77 -9.06
C THR A 106 2.55 -12.58 -9.89
N LEU A 107 3.83 -12.57 -10.27
CA LEU A 107 4.37 -11.58 -11.21
C LEU A 107 3.66 -11.65 -12.57
N ALA A 108 3.36 -12.83 -13.07
CA ALA A 108 2.67 -13.02 -14.35
C ALA A 108 1.27 -12.38 -14.33
N ASP A 109 0.53 -12.51 -13.24
CA ASP A 109 -0.77 -11.85 -13.08
C ASP A 109 -0.64 -10.33 -13.03
N ALA A 110 0.32 -9.80 -12.30
CA ALA A 110 0.59 -8.36 -12.28
C ALA A 110 0.93 -7.82 -13.68
N GLN A 111 1.80 -8.51 -14.42
CA GLN A 111 2.12 -8.15 -15.81
C GLN A 111 0.88 -8.15 -16.71
N ALA A 112 -0.01 -9.13 -16.57
CA ALA A 112 -1.25 -9.21 -17.32
C ALA A 112 -2.20 -8.03 -17.00
N MET A 113 -2.27 -7.63 -15.72
CA MET A 113 -3.06 -6.48 -15.25
C MET A 113 -2.57 -5.17 -15.88
N PHE A 114 -1.26 -4.90 -15.79
CA PHE A 114 -0.67 -3.69 -16.40
C PHE A 114 -0.87 -3.67 -17.91
N ALA A 115 -0.63 -4.80 -18.59
CA ALA A 115 -0.85 -4.90 -20.03
C ALA A 115 -2.33 -4.70 -20.42
N ALA A 116 -3.28 -5.15 -19.61
CA ALA A 116 -4.72 -4.93 -19.86
C ALA A 116 -5.08 -3.45 -19.73
N CYS A 117 -4.60 -2.76 -18.70
CA CYS A 117 -4.84 -1.33 -18.50
C CYS A 117 -4.15 -0.49 -19.60
N GLU A 118 -2.93 -0.85 -20.01
CA GLU A 118 -2.23 -0.19 -21.10
C GLU A 118 -3.01 -0.30 -22.42
N ARG A 119 -3.51 -1.49 -22.78
CA ARG A 119 -4.34 -1.67 -23.99
C ARG A 119 -5.65 -0.90 -23.96
N ALA A 120 -6.22 -0.72 -22.76
CA ALA A 120 -7.45 0.05 -22.56
C ALA A 120 -7.22 1.57 -22.48
N GLY A 121 -5.96 2.02 -22.42
CA GLY A 121 -5.64 3.44 -22.27
C GLY A 121 -5.98 4.01 -20.89
N VAL A 122 -6.03 3.17 -19.85
CA VAL A 122 -6.35 3.56 -18.48
C VAL A 122 -5.15 3.39 -17.55
N ALA A 123 -5.08 4.18 -16.47
CA ALA A 123 -4.05 4.06 -15.46
C ALA A 123 -4.32 2.88 -14.53
N LEU A 124 -3.25 2.17 -14.15
CA LEU A 124 -3.21 1.26 -13.02
C LEU A 124 -2.09 1.71 -12.07
N ALA A 125 -2.33 1.67 -10.77
CA ALA A 125 -1.31 1.80 -9.74
C ALA A 125 -1.61 0.85 -8.58
N THR A 126 -0.56 0.41 -7.90
CA THR A 126 -0.69 -0.34 -6.65
C THR A 126 -0.83 0.65 -5.47
N ALA A 127 -1.70 0.32 -4.53
CA ALA A 127 -2.00 1.17 -3.38
C ALA A 127 -0.94 1.02 -2.28
N TYR A 128 0.25 1.57 -2.52
CA TYR A 128 1.33 1.65 -1.53
C TYR A 128 1.15 2.90 -0.66
N ASP A 129 0.42 2.76 0.43
CA ASP A 129 0.06 3.85 1.33
C ASP A 129 1.25 4.38 2.15
N GLN A 130 2.24 3.53 2.48
CA GLN A 130 3.31 3.87 3.43
C GLN A 130 4.22 5.01 2.94
N ARG A 131 4.47 5.14 1.64
CA ARG A 131 5.26 6.24 1.07
C ARG A 131 4.58 7.61 1.26
N TYR A 132 3.28 7.63 1.50
CA TYR A 132 2.47 8.84 1.71
C TYR A 132 2.32 9.20 3.18
N HIS A 133 2.77 8.34 4.12
CA HIS A 133 2.73 8.66 5.55
C HIS A 133 3.57 9.92 5.83
N PRO A 134 3.03 10.94 6.54
CA PRO A 134 3.73 12.21 6.74
C PRO A 134 5.13 12.09 7.34
N ALA A 135 5.33 11.22 8.33
CA ALA A 135 6.65 10.95 8.89
C ALA A 135 7.62 10.36 7.86
N HIS A 136 7.17 9.46 7.01
CA HIS A 136 8.00 8.83 5.98
C HIS A 136 8.37 9.84 4.87
N ARG A 137 7.44 10.72 4.49
CA ARG A 137 7.72 11.83 3.58
C ARG A 137 8.78 12.76 4.16
N HIS A 138 8.68 13.08 5.45
CA HIS A 138 9.69 13.89 6.12
C HIS A 138 11.07 13.21 6.13
N VAL A 139 11.14 11.90 6.45
CA VAL A 139 12.41 11.14 6.37
C VAL A 139 12.97 11.12 4.95
N ARG A 140 12.15 10.94 3.92
CA ARG A 140 12.56 11.05 2.52
C ARG A 140 13.18 12.42 2.22
N ASP A 141 12.55 13.49 2.69
CA ASP A 141 13.03 14.85 2.46
C ASP A 141 14.35 15.09 3.21
N MET A 142 14.55 14.55 4.42
CA MET A 142 15.84 14.55 5.13
C MET A 142 16.93 13.81 4.34
N VAL A 143 16.61 12.65 3.75
CA VAL A 143 17.54 11.90 2.88
C VAL A 143 17.91 12.74 1.65
N ALA A 144 16.92 13.29 0.96
CA ALA A 144 17.13 14.11 -0.24
C ALA A 144 17.93 15.40 0.05
N ALA A 145 17.71 16.04 1.21
CA ALA A 145 18.49 17.17 1.67
C ALA A 145 19.91 16.80 2.14
N GLY A 146 20.22 15.51 2.21
CA GLY A 146 21.50 14.99 2.68
C GLY A 146 21.73 15.18 4.18
N GLU A 147 20.71 15.38 4.99
CA GLU A 147 20.83 15.59 6.45
C GLU A 147 21.42 14.35 7.15
N LEU A 148 21.11 13.16 6.64
CA LEU A 148 21.67 11.90 7.14
C LEU A 148 23.10 11.62 6.64
N GLY A 149 23.63 12.42 5.70
CA GLY A 149 24.88 12.14 5.00
C GLY A 149 24.72 10.97 4.02
N THR A 150 25.76 10.13 3.88
CA THR A 150 25.66 8.91 3.08
C THR A 150 24.83 7.88 3.82
N VAL A 151 23.67 7.50 3.28
CA VAL A 151 22.84 6.45 3.88
C VAL A 151 23.54 5.11 3.72
N THR A 152 23.60 4.34 4.80
CA THR A 152 24.32 3.05 4.86
C THR A 152 23.40 1.87 5.13
N ALA A 153 22.27 2.09 5.84
CA ALA A 153 21.33 1.02 6.15
C ALA A 153 19.91 1.55 6.36
N VAL A 154 18.93 0.73 5.97
CA VAL A 154 17.51 0.89 6.33
C VAL A 154 17.05 -0.35 7.06
N ARG A 155 16.37 -0.16 8.21
CA ARG A 155 15.79 -1.25 9.01
C ARG A 155 14.32 -0.99 9.22
N SER A 156 13.49 -2.02 9.09
CA SER A 156 12.07 -1.89 9.39
C SER A 156 11.53 -3.09 10.16
N VAL A 157 10.58 -2.81 11.05
CA VAL A 157 9.75 -3.81 11.71
C VAL A 157 8.30 -3.45 11.39
N TYR A 158 7.61 -4.31 10.66
CA TYR A 158 6.18 -4.19 10.42
C TYR A 158 5.50 -5.49 10.83
N ALA A 159 4.90 -5.49 12.01
CA ALA A 159 4.31 -6.68 12.59
C ALA A 159 2.92 -6.38 13.17
N CYS A 160 2.10 -7.42 13.26
CA CYS A 160 0.76 -7.39 13.83
C CYS A 160 0.42 -8.77 14.41
N TRP A 161 -0.73 -8.88 15.04
CA TRP A 161 -1.27 -10.17 15.46
C TRP A 161 -2.43 -10.55 14.52
N VAL A 162 -2.28 -11.65 13.79
CA VAL A 162 -3.32 -12.19 12.91
C VAL A 162 -3.66 -13.61 13.35
N ASP A 163 -4.61 -13.71 14.28
CA ASP A 163 -5.17 -15.00 14.70
C ASP A 163 -5.92 -15.67 13.55
N ALA A 164 -6.00 -17.02 13.56
CA ALA A 164 -6.74 -17.78 12.55
C ALA A 164 -8.24 -17.36 12.50
N ASN A 165 -8.79 -16.96 13.64
CA ASN A 165 -10.17 -16.51 13.78
C ASN A 165 -10.32 -14.99 13.73
N TRP A 166 -9.30 -14.25 13.32
CA TRP A 166 -9.31 -12.79 13.24
C TRP A 166 -10.47 -12.24 12.39
N ALA A 167 -10.88 -12.97 11.35
CA ALA A 167 -12.07 -12.66 10.56
C ALA A 167 -12.83 -13.95 10.23
N ALA A 168 -14.14 -13.85 10.03
CA ALA A 168 -15.01 -14.98 9.68
C ALA A 168 -14.54 -15.70 8.40
N ASP A 169 -13.95 -14.96 7.45
CA ASP A 169 -13.27 -15.49 6.28
C ASP A 169 -11.86 -14.87 6.21
N ASN A 170 -10.92 -15.48 6.94
CA ASN A 170 -9.54 -15.03 6.94
C ASN A 170 -8.77 -15.59 5.73
N TRP A 171 -9.02 -15.03 4.55
CA TRP A 171 -8.38 -15.41 3.30
C TRP A 171 -6.84 -15.22 3.31
N ARG A 172 -6.30 -14.40 4.23
CA ARG A 172 -4.86 -14.11 4.35
C ARG A 172 -4.04 -15.33 4.77
N ILE A 173 -4.67 -16.28 5.45
CA ILE A 173 -4.01 -17.53 5.89
C ILE A 173 -4.19 -18.69 4.89
N ASP A 174 -4.88 -18.44 3.78
CA ASP A 174 -5.05 -19.39 2.66
C ASP A 174 -4.08 -19.02 1.55
N ARG A 175 -3.06 -19.84 1.33
CA ARG A 175 -2.01 -19.62 0.33
C ARG A 175 -2.54 -19.41 -1.09
N GLN A 176 -3.62 -20.10 -1.48
CA GLN A 176 -4.19 -19.98 -2.82
C GLN A 176 -4.86 -18.62 -3.03
N ARG A 177 -5.40 -18.06 -1.96
CA ARG A 177 -6.13 -16.78 -2.00
C ARG A 177 -5.22 -15.58 -1.74
N SER A 178 -4.22 -15.73 -0.88
CA SER A 178 -3.31 -14.65 -0.47
C SER A 178 -1.99 -14.60 -1.25
N GLY A 179 -1.51 -15.76 -1.75
CA GLY A 179 -0.16 -15.93 -2.30
C GLY A 179 0.89 -16.32 -1.25
N GLY A 180 0.63 -16.10 0.03
CA GLY A 180 1.53 -16.38 1.16
C GLY A 180 1.01 -15.76 2.46
N GLY A 181 1.85 -15.71 3.50
CA GLY A 181 1.50 -15.17 4.81
C GLY A 181 2.02 -13.75 5.04
N ALA A 182 2.65 -13.54 6.19
CA ALA A 182 3.19 -12.25 6.62
C ALA A 182 4.19 -11.66 5.62
N LEU A 183 5.00 -12.51 4.98
CA LEU A 183 5.95 -12.08 3.95
C LEU A 183 5.22 -11.37 2.81
N ILE A 184 4.25 -12.02 2.20
CA ILE A 184 3.53 -11.50 1.01
C ILE A 184 2.64 -10.31 1.36
N ASP A 185 2.06 -10.28 2.54
CA ASP A 185 1.18 -9.19 2.95
C ASP A 185 1.95 -7.92 3.37
N LEU A 186 3.05 -8.06 4.10
CA LEU A 186 3.70 -6.91 4.74
C LEU A 186 4.99 -6.43 4.05
N ALA A 187 5.75 -7.33 3.39
CA ALA A 187 6.99 -6.95 2.73
C ALA A 187 6.81 -5.95 1.57
N PRO A 188 5.73 -5.99 0.76
CA PRO A 188 5.51 -5.01 -0.31
C PRO A 188 5.53 -3.56 0.18
N HIS A 189 4.96 -3.29 1.36
CA HIS A 189 5.00 -1.96 1.97
C HIS A 189 6.43 -1.48 2.23
N GLY A 190 7.29 -2.38 2.73
CA GLY A 190 8.68 -2.05 3.02
C GLY A 190 9.51 -1.87 1.75
N PHE A 191 9.32 -2.70 0.73
CA PHE A 191 10.04 -2.58 -0.55
C PHE A 191 9.71 -1.26 -1.24
N ASP A 192 8.43 -0.93 -1.33
CA ASP A 192 7.96 0.34 -1.86
C ASP A 192 8.48 1.54 -1.07
N LEU A 193 8.35 1.49 0.25
CA LEU A 193 8.78 2.58 1.12
C LEU A 193 10.28 2.83 1.02
N ILE A 194 11.11 1.78 1.04
CA ILE A 194 12.57 1.91 0.96
C ILE A 194 12.98 2.54 -0.38
N ALA A 195 12.39 2.09 -1.49
CA ALA A 195 12.64 2.71 -2.79
C ALA A 195 12.23 4.19 -2.81
N ALA A 196 11.08 4.53 -2.25
CA ALA A 196 10.61 5.91 -2.15
C ALA A 196 11.49 6.81 -1.26
N LEU A 197 12.05 6.26 -0.17
CA LEU A 197 12.94 6.99 0.75
C LEU A 197 14.31 7.28 0.12
N LEU A 198 14.84 6.33 -0.64
CA LEU A 198 16.20 6.39 -1.17
C LEU A 198 16.26 6.96 -2.60
N GLY A 199 15.14 6.97 -3.32
CA GLY A 199 15.10 7.33 -4.74
C GLY A 199 15.79 6.30 -5.64
N GLU A 200 15.92 5.05 -5.17
CA GLU A 200 16.53 3.94 -5.92
C GLU A 200 15.87 2.60 -5.58
N GLU A 201 15.92 1.66 -6.52
CA GLU A 201 15.32 0.34 -6.34
C GLU A 201 16.21 -0.61 -5.53
N ILE A 202 15.56 -1.56 -4.86
CA ILE A 202 16.23 -2.68 -4.18
C ILE A 202 16.77 -3.63 -5.24
N ALA A 203 18.08 -3.92 -5.23
CA ALA A 203 18.71 -4.74 -6.26
C ALA A 203 18.58 -6.25 -6.00
N GLU A 204 18.68 -6.66 -4.74
CA GLU A 204 18.57 -8.06 -4.35
C GLU A 204 18.05 -8.23 -2.92
N VAL A 205 17.37 -9.35 -2.68
CA VAL A 205 16.80 -9.72 -1.39
C VAL A 205 16.98 -11.21 -1.12
N ALA A 206 17.04 -11.59 0.17
CA ALA A 206 16.92 -12.94 0.67
C ALA A 206 16.06 -12.94 1.94
N ALA A 207 15.34 -14.03 2.20
CA ALA A 207 14.49 -14.14 3.38
C ALA A 207 14.60 -15.50 4.05
N PHE A 208 14.33 -15.51 5.36
CA PHE A 208 14.02 -16.68 6.16
C PHE A 208 12.61 -16.55 6.70
N GLU A 209 11.73 -17.44 6.29
CA GLU A 209 10.36 -17.54 6.79
C GLU A 209 10.27 -18.39 8.05
N GLN A 210 9.26 -18.12 8.88
CA GLN A 210 8.95 -18.96 10.04
C GLN A 210 7.46 -19.30 10.09
N ARG A 211 7.14 -20.39 10.82
CA ARG A 211 5.79 -20.82 11.23
C ARG A 211 5.92 -21.32 12.68
N ARG A 212 5.85 -20.40 13.63
CA ARG A 212 6.22 -20.71 15.02
C ARG A 212 5.07 -20.59 16.01
N VAL A 213 4.09 -19.75 15.70
CA VAL A 213 3.02 -19.39 16.64
C VAL A 213 1.68 -19.86 16.12
N HIS A 214 1.36 -19.53 14.90
CA HIS A 214 0.06 -19.86 14.32
C HIS A 214 0.10 -21.18 13.55
N GLY A 215 -0.97 -22.00 13.70
CA GLY A 215 -1.09 -23.31 13.05
C GLY A 215 -1.66 -23.29 11.64
N TYR A 216 -1.68 -22.15 10.93
CA TYR A 216 -2.18 -22.07 9.56
C TYR A 216 -1.12 -22.34 8.48
N GLY A 217 -1.56 -22.55 7.23
CA GLY A 217 -0.74 -23.10 6.13
C GLY A 217 0.28 -22.15 5.50
N VAL A 218 0.39 -20.89 5.97
CA VAL A 218 1.32 -19.87 5.47
C VAL A 218 2.31 -19.46 6.56
N ASP A 219 3.33 -18.68 6.21
CA ASP A 219 4.29 -18.12 7.15
C ASP A 219 3.60 -17.15 8.13
N ASP A 220 4.03 -17.17 9.39
CA ASP A 220 3.60 -16.22 10.41
C ASP A 220 4.66 -15.15 10.70
N GLY A 221 5.76 -15.14 9.95
CA GLY A 221 6.78 -14.11 9.99
C GLY A 221 7.96 -14.41 9.09
N ALA A 222 8.71 -13.36 8.74
CA ALA A 222 9.94 -13.47 7.98
C ALA A 222 10.95 -12.38 8.35
N MET A 223 12.22 -12.74 8.29
CA MET A 223 13.34 -11.81 8.26
C MET A 223 13.85 -11.70 6.83
N ILE A 224 13.93 -10.47 6.33
CA ILE A 224 14.38 -10.17 4.98
C ILE A 224 15.64 -9.32 5.08
N VAL A 225 16.67 -9.69 4.31
CA VAL A 225 17.88 -8.89 4.11
C VAL A 225 18.04 -8.59 2.63
N GLY A 226 18.64 -7.45 2.33
CA GLY A 226 18.85 -7.05 0.94
C GLY A 226 19.81 -5.89 0.80
N ARG A 227 19.96 -5.41 -0.41
CA ARG A 227 20.72 -4.18 -0.72
C ARG A 227 20.17 -3.49 -1.96
N THR A 228 20.39 -2.19 -2.05
CA THR A 228 20.15 -1.40 -3.24
C THR A 228 21.32 -1.51 -4.22
N ALA A 229 21.18 -0.94 -5.43
CA ALA A 229 22.26 -0.90 -6.41
C ALA A 229 23.45 -0.05 -5.92
N SER A 230 23.22 0.99 -5.13
CA SER A 230 24.29 1.80 -4.52
C SER A 230 24.97 1.13 -3.34
N GLY A 231 24.42 0.01 -2.83
CA GLY A 231 24.98 -0.78 -1.72
C GLY A 231 24.38 -0.46 -0.35
N VAL A 232 23.30 0.32 -0.23
CA VAL A 232 22.58 0.51 1.03
C VAL A 232 22.03 -0.83 1.51
N LEU A 233 22.37 -1.23 2.74
CA LEU A 233 21.92 -2.49 3.33
C LEU A 233 20.50 -2.38 3.86
N ILE A 234 19.73 -3.45 3.70
CA ILE A 234 18.33 -3.53 4.09
C ILE A 234 18.12 -4.68 5.06
N ASN A 235 17.37 -4.42 6.14
CA ASN A 235 16.89 -5.43 7.07
C ASN A 235 15.41 -5.17 7.38
N MET A 236 14.55 -6.15 7.14
CA MET A 236 13.13 -6.04 7.42
C MET A 236 12.65 -7.24 8.22
N HIS A 237 11.87 -6.98 9.28
CA HIS A 237 11.10 -7.98 9.99
C HIS A 237 9.62 -7.77 9.73
N VAL A 238 8.97 -8.77 9.15
CA VAL A 238 7.53 -8.80 8.92
C VAL A 238 6.91 -9.96 9.68
N ALA A 239 5.79 -9.76 10.39
CA ALA A 239 5.22 -10.81 11.22
C ALA A 239 3.72 -10.65 11.48
N TYR A 240 3.02 -11.79 11.58
CA TYR A 240 1.64 -11.94 12.04
C TYR A 240 1.54 -12.43 13.49
N ASN A 241 2.68 -12.65 14.14
CA ASN A 241 2.79 -13.27 15.46
C ASN A 241 3.28 -12.31 16.56
N CYS A 242 3.20 -11.00 16.33
CA CYS A 242 3.63 -10.00 17.31
C CYS A 242 2.42 -9.44 18.06
N PRO A 243 2.34 -9.69 19.42
CA PRO A 243 1.30 -9.09 20.25
C PRO A 243 1.24 -7.57 20.16
N GLU A 244 0.04 -7.01 20.24
CA GLU A 244 -0.18 -5.57 20.08
C GLU A 244 0.49 -4.69 21.14
N THR A 245 0.76 -5.25 22.30
CA THR A 245 1.44 -4.59 23.43
C THR A 245 2.94 -4.44 23.24
N LEU A 246 3.53 -5.13 22.26
CA LEU A 246 4.97 -5.06 21.96
C LEU A 246 5.27 -4.00 20.88
N PRO A 247 6.50 -3.43 20.89
CA PRO A 247 6.97 -2.60 19.78
C PRO A 247 6.95 -3.39 18.46
N ARG A 248 6.09 -2.97 17.53
CA ARG A 248 5.82 -3.76 16.31
C ARG A 248 5.86 -2.96 15.00
N ARG A 249 6.12 -1.66 15.08
CA ARG A 249 6.12 -0.76 13.93
C ARG A 249 7.25 0.25 14.08
N ARG A 250 8.32 0.06 13.31
CA ARG A 250 9.51 0.89 13.40
C ARG A 250 10.22 0.94 12.06
N LEU A 251 10.64 2.13 11.67
CA LEU A 251 11.52 2.41 10.55
C LEU A 251 12.76 3.13 11.06
N GLU A 252 13.94 2.70 10.61
CA GLU A 252 15.21 3.36 10.86
C GLU A 252 15.94 3.60 9.54
N VAL A 253 16.44 4.82 9.34
CA VAL A 253 17.30 5.17 8.21
C VAL A 253 18.60 5.72 8.78
N GLN A 254 19.68 4.96 8.62
CA GLN A 254 21.00 5.27 9.14
C GLN A 254 21.92 5.81 8.04
N GLY A 255 22.53 6.92 8.34
CA GLY A 255 23.58 7.50 7.50
C GLY A 255 24.80 7.92 8.30
N THR A 256 25.80 8.48 7.62
CA THR A 256 27.09 8.87 8.23
C THR A 256 26.99 10.09 9.15
N ARG A 257 25.89 10.89 9.05
CA ARG A 257 25.67 12.07 9.88
C ARG A 257 24.59 11.89 10.93
N GLY A 258 23.80 10.83 10.87
CA GLY A 258 22.78 10.57 11.87
C GLY A 258 21.89 9.38 11.53
N LEU A 259 20.92 9.16 12.40
CA LEU A 259 19.92 8.10 12.34
C LEU A 259 18.53 8.71 12.53
N ALA A 260 17.67 8.57 11.54
CA ALA A 260 16.26 8.88 11.67
C ALA A 260 15.49 7.64 12.13
N ILE A 261 14.60 7.79 13.11
CA ILE A 261 13.78 6.72 13.69
C ILE A 261 12.33 7.14 13.66
N ALA A 262 11.49 6.41 12.92
CA ALA A 262 10.05 6.60 12.93
C ALA A 262 9.39 5.42 13.66
N THR A 263 8.60 5.72 14.70
CA THR A 263 7.95 4.72 15.55
C THR A 263 6.43 4.84 15.44
N ASN A 264 5.73 3.71 15.33
CA ASN A 264 4.28 3.62 15.14
C ASN A 264 3.79 4.33 13.87
N THR A 265 4.59 4.34 12.81
CA THR A 265 4.28 4.98 11.52
C THR A 265 4.01 3.95 10.40
N LEU A 266 4.44 2.70 10.55
CA LEU A 266 4.11 1.60 9.63
C LEU A 266 2.71 1.07 9.95
N GLY A 267 1.80 1.13 8.99
CA GLY A 267 0.39 0.73 9.13
C GLY A 267 -0.57 1.84 8.72
N GLN A 268 -1.84 1.64 9.01
CA GLN A 268 -2.93 2.50 8.52
C GLN A 268 -3.18 3.72 9.42
N GLN A 269 -2.64 3.73 10.64
CA GLN A 269 -2.89 4.79 11.62
C GLN A 269 -2.17 6.09 11.25
N ARG A 270 -2.79 7.19 11.67
CA ARG A 270 -2.21 8.54 11.63
C ARG A 270 -1.21 8.71 12.78
N GLY A 271 -0.40 9.75 12.74
CA GLY A 271 0.50 10.14 13.83
C GLY A 271 1.80 9.34 13.86
N GLY A 272 2.16 8.82 15.03
CA GLY A 272 3.47 8.23 15.27
C GLY A 272 4.51 9.25 15.67
N GLU A 273 5.73 8.80 15.93
CA GLU A 273 6.84 9.61 16.41
C GLU A 273 8.00 9.56 15.43
N LEU A 274 8.70 10.69 15.29
CA LEU A 274 9.94 10.79 14.53
C LEU A 274 11.03 11.36 15.42
N GLU A 275 12.17 10.71 15.45
CA GLU A 275 13.35 11.11 16.18
C GLU A 275 14.56 11.13 15.27
N PHE A 276 15.51 12.02 15.56
CA PHE A 276 16.82 12.04 14.93
C PHE A 276 17.91 11.91 15.99
N ILE A 277 18.94 11.11 15.71
CA ILE A 277 20.13 10.95 16.55
C ILE A 277 21.32 11.44 15.73
N GLY A 278 21.95 12.54 16.16
CA GLY A 278 23.14 13.08 15.52
C GLY A 278 24.35 12.19 15.68
N ALA A 279 25.14 12.01 14.62
CA ALA A 279 26.35 11.18 14.67
C ALA A 279 27.48 11.78 15.52
N ASN A 280 27.49 13.11 15.74
CA ASN A 280 28.56 13.80 16.44
C ASN A 280 28.48 13.66 17.97
N ASP A 281 27.27 13.63 18.53
CA ASP A 281 27.03 13.70 19.97
C ASP A 281 26.14 12.57 20.48
N GLY A 282 25.50 11.82 19.59
CA GLY A 282 24.56 10.74 19.95
C GLY A 282 23.28 11.26 20.61
N VAL A 283 23.02 12.58 20.55
CA VAL A 283 21.84 13.16 21.17
C VAL A 283 20.60 12.81 20.35
N ARG A 284 19.60 12.26 21.03
CA ARG A 284 18.28 11.95 20.46
C ARG A 284 17.36 13.17 20.62
N ILE A 285 16.86 13.66 19.52
CA ILE A 285 15.92 14.77 19.51
C ILE A 285 14.61 14.37 18.80
N PRO A 286 13.46 14.75 19.33
CA PRO A 286 12.20 14.59 18.62
C PRO A 286 12.16 15.52 17.39
N VAL A 287 11.64 15.02 16.27
CA VAL A 287 11.49 15.76 15.03
C VAL A 287 10.01 16.03 14.80
N ALA A 288 9.65 17.29 14.71
CA ALA A 288 8.30 17.69 14.30
C ALA A 288 8.18 17.58 12.78
N TYR A 289 7.08 17.01 12.31
CA TYR A 289 6.78 16.90 10.88
C TYR A 289 5.38 17.43 10.60
N ALA A 290 5.19 17.97 9.40
CA ALA A 290 3.92 18.53 8.97
C ALA A 290 2.86 17.42 8.76
N ASP A 291 1.61 17.81 8.80
CA ASP A 291 0.45 16.96 8.45
C ASP A 291 0.33 15.65 9.25
N ARG A 292 0.84 15.67 10.49
CA ARG A 292 0.90 14.47 11.36
C ARG A 292 -0.44 13.73 11.46
N GLU A 293 -1.54 14.45 11.43
CA GLU A 293 -2.90 13.90 11.53
C GLU A 293 -3.53 13.54 10.19
N CYS A 294 -2.79 13.70 9.07
CA CYS A 294 -3.27 13.27 7.76
C CYS A 294 -3.16 11.75 7.59
N SER A 295 -4.15 11.17 6.95
CA SER A 295 -4.14 9.75 6.61
C SER A 295 -3.22 9.49 5.41
N PRO A 296 -2.37 8.45 5.43
CA PRO A 296 -1.64 8.05 4.24
C PRO A 296 -2.56 7.66 3.09
N PHE A 297 -3.77 7.16 3.36
CA PHE A 297 -4.78 6.86 2.35
C PHE A 297 -5.35 8.11 1.69
N GLU A 298 -5.52 9.22 2.42
CA GLU A 298 -5.97 10.49 1.84
C GLU A 298 -4.96 10.96 0.79
N ALA A 299 -3.67 11.02 1.13
CA ALA A 299 -2.63 11.43 0.21
C ALA A 299 -2.43 10.46 -0.97
N LEU A 300 -2.60 9.16 -0.76
CA LEU A 300 -2.59 8.15 -1.83
C LEU A 300 -3.74 8.38 -2.81
N VAL A 301 -4.97 8.52 -2.31
CA VAL A 301 -6.18 8.76 -3.13
C VAL A 301 -6.08 10.11 -3.86
N GLU A 302 -5.59 11.15 -3.18
CA GLU A 302 -5.36 12.46 -3.78
C GLU A 302 -4.39 12.37 -4.97
N ALA A 303 -3.23 11.75 -4.77
CA ALA A 303 -2.23 11.58 -5.82
C ALA A 303 -2.79 10.84 -7.04
N PHE A 304 -3.54 9.75 -6.83
CA PHE A 304 -4.14 9.01 -7.93
C PHE A 304 -5.29 9.79 -8.59
N THR A 305 -6.12 10.49 -7.83
CA THR A 305 -7.19 11.37 -8.34
C THR A 305 -6.61 12.46 -9.24
N HIS A 306 -5.55 13.13 -8.81
CA HIS A 306 -4.83 14.12 -9.62
C HIS A 306 -4.27 13.52 -10.91
N ARG A 307 -3.71 12.31 -10.83
CA ARG A 307 -3.23 11.59 -12.01
C ARG A 307 -4.36 11.34 -13.03
N VAL A 308 -5.52 10.89 -12.57
CA VAL A 308 -6.70 10.68 -13.43
C VAL A 308 -7.18 12.00 -14.07
N LEU A 309 -7.22 13.09 -13.29
CA LEU A 309 -7.63 14.40 -13.78
C LEU A 309 -6.66 15.00 -14.80
N ALA A 310 -5.36 14.76 -14.63
CA ALA A 310 -4.31 15.23 -15.55
C ALA A 310 -4.28 14.47 -16.88
N SER A 311 -5.07 13.39 -17.01
CA SER A 311 -5.19 12.55 -18.23
C SER A 311 -3.93 11.76 -18.66
N PRO A 312 -2.94 11.43 -17.84
CA PRO A 312 -1.90 10.51 -18.25
C PRO A 312 -2.39 9.08 -18.12
N SER A 313 -2.68 8.44 -19.24
CA SER A 313 -3.00 7.01 -19.29
C SER A 313 -1.80 6.12 -18.93
N ARG A 314 -0.58 6.62 -19.03
CA ARG A 314 0.65 5.85 -18.87
C ARG A 314 1.63 6.55 -17.93
N ASP A 315 2.02 5.83 -16.88
CA ASP A 315 3.16 6.13 -16.04
C ASP A 315 4.09 4.92 -16.07
N ALA A 316 5.05 4.96 -16.99
CA ALA A 316 5.96 3.84 -17.24
C ALA A 316 6.88 3.60 -16.04
N GLU A 317 7.25 4.65 -15.29
CA GLU A 317 8.11 4.56 -14.12
C GLU A 317 7.37 3.87 -12.96
N SER A 318 6.15 4.30 -12.65
CA SER A 318 5.31 3.64 -11.65
C SER A 318 5.04 2.18 -11.99
N THR A 319 4.73 1.87 -13.25
CA THR A 319 4.53 0.48 -13.71
C THR A 319 5.79 -0.36 -13.53
N ALA A 320 6.97 0.17 -13.88
CA ALA A 320 8.24 -0.53 -13.74
C ALA A 320 8.55 -0.83 -12.27
N HIS A 321 8.29 0.13 -11.37
CA HIS A 321 8.43 -0.02 -9.92
C HIS A 321 7.50 -1.10 -9.37
N ASP A 322 6.18 -1.03 -9.66
CA ASP A 322 5.20 -1.99 -9.17
C ASP A 322 5.55 -3.43 -9.60
N LEU A 323 5.98 -3.61 -10.86
CA LEU A 323 6.46 -4.90 -11.36
C LEU A 323 7.79 -5.31 -10.73
N HIS A 324 8.64 -4.35 -10.35
CA HIS A 324 9.88 -4.66 -9.65
C HIS A 324 9.62 -5.18 -8.23
N VAL A 325 8.72 -4.56 -7.48
CA VAL A 325 8.28 -5.07 -6.18
C VAL A 325 7.74 -6.49 -6.30
N MET A 326 6.94 -6.78 -7.33
CA MET A 326 6.43 -8.15 -7.57
C MET A 326 7.55 -9.15 -7.91
N ARG A 327 8.62 -8.74 -8.64
CA ARG A 327 9.79 -9.61 -8.88
C ARG A 327 10.55 -9.91 -7.59
N LEU A 328 10.73 -8.92 -6.72
CA LEU A 328 11.35 -9.13 -5.41
C LEU A 328 10.57 -10.15 -4.59
N LEU A 329 9.24 -10.01 -4.51
CA LEU A 329 8.37 -10.96 -3.81
C LEU A 329 8.48 -12.37 -4.39
N GLU A 330 8.38 -12.53 -5.71
CA GLU A 330 8.48 -13.82 -6.37
C GLU A 330 9.84 -14.51 -6.11
N SER A 331 10.93 -13.73 -6.10
CA SER A 331 12.27 -14.25 -5.80
C SER A 331 12.42 -14.83 -4.39
N LEU A 332 11.56 -14.42 -3.44
CA LEU A 332 11.57 -14.89 -2.06
C LEU A 332 10.73 -16.14 -1.84
N VAL A 333 9.65 -16.34 -2.61
CA VAL A 333 8.71 -17.47 -2.41
C VAL A 333 9.00 -18.68 -3.31
N CYS A 334 9.82 -18.53 -4.34
CA CYS A 334 10.19 -19.58 -5.29
C CYS A 334 11.50 -20.33 -4.93
N ARG A 335 11.89 -20.33 -3.64
CA ARG A 335 13.09 -21.02 -3.15
C ARG A 335 12.78 -22.34 -2.47
#